data_db8a209710a196b9e9432ae24ba68f81
#
_entry.id   db8a209710a196b9e9432ae24ba68f81
#
_cell.length_a   1.000
_cell.length_b   1.000
_cell.length_c   1.000
_cell.angle_alpha   90.00
_cell.angle_beta   90.00
_cell.angle_gamma   90.00
#
_symmetry.space_group_name_H-M   'P 1'
#
loop_
_entity.id
_entity.type
_entity.pdbx_description
1 polymer ?
#
loop_
_entity_poly.entity_id
_entity_poly.type
_entity_poly.pdbx_seq_one_letter_code
_entity_poly.pdbx_strand_id
1 'polypeptide(L)'
;LQNIDKSLYPFGEAKNKYSIPTSRNIKKALTVEEIARIYNYVAEPNSTKGMAKDYWLFLYLCNGMNVKDFCLLKWENIDEQMLNYNRAKTQRSKKDSKKISVALKPETWDIIKKWGQPSLIKDAYIFPHLQKGMTAEKERATYQQLTKIINKYMKQIVTELGINKNTTTYFARHSFATVLKRSGAKIEMISELLGHSSVDVTESYLDSFEKEQIQKETDVLT
;
A
#
# COMPACT_ATOMS: atom_id res chain seq x y z
N LEU A 1 8.42 23.23 -29.48
CA LEU A 1 8.49 21.78 -29.30
C LEU A 1 8.22 21.14 -30.64
N GLN A 2 9.26 20.60 -31.30
CA GLN A 2 9.08 19.86 -32.57
C GLN A 2 8.27 18.60 -32.28
N ASN A 3 7.13 18.46 -32.93
CA ASN A 3 6.35 17.21 -32.91
C ASN A 3 7.17 16.13 -33.61
N ILE A 4 7.68 15.17 -32.86
CA ILE A 4 8.31 13.97 -33.41
C ILE A 4 7.23 13.17 -34.14
N ASP A 5 7.48 12.83 -35.40
CA ASP A 5 6.59 12.00 -36.19
C ASP A 5 6.31 10.68 -35.46
N LYS A 6 5.04 10.31 -35.28
CA LYS A 6 4.62 9.08 -34.62
C LYS A 6 5.21 7.80 -35.28
N SER A 7 5.58 7.86 -36.56
CA SER A 7 6.23 6.76 -37.28
C SER A 7 7.63 6.46 -36.73
N LEU A 8 8.33 7.48 -36.22
CA LEU A 8 9.68 7.38 -35.65
C LEU A 8 9.68 6.89 -34.19
N TYR A 9 8.50 6.74 -33.56
CA TYR A 9 8.41 6.29 -32.19
C TYR A 9 8.73 4.79 -32.10
N PRO A 10 9.79 4.37 -31.38
CA PRO A 10 10.30 2.99 -31.45
C PRO A 10 9.42 1.97 -30.72
N PHE A 11 8.42 2.41 -29.93
CA PHE A 11 7.56 1.56 -29.10
C PHE A 11 6.15 1.47 -29.66
N GLY A 12 5.52 0.30 -29.58
CA GLY A 12 4.12 0.08 -29.98
C GLY A 12 3.86 -1.35 -30.43
N GLU A 13 2.62 -1.64 -30.87
CA GLU A 13 2.17 -2.98 -31.28
C GLU A 13 2.43 -3.29 -32.77
N ALA A 14 2.86 -2.31 -33.58
CA ALA A 14 3.13 -2.52 -35.00
C ALA A 14 4.36 -3.41 -35.21
N LYS A 15 4.37 -4.16 -36.33
CA LYS A 15 5.34 -5.21 -36.67
C LYS A 15 6.83 -4.81 -36.61
N ASN A 16 7.13 -3.49 -36.66
CA ASN A 16 8.49 -2.94 -36.63
C ASN A 16 8.77 -2.12 -35.34
N LYS A 17 7.92 -2.24 -34.33
CA LYS A 17 8.08 -1.51 -33.07
C LYS A 17 8.37 -2.46 -31.93
N TYR A 18 9.17 -1.99 -30.96
CA TYR A 18 9.48 -2.75 -29.76
C TYR A 18 8.24 -2.76 -28.85
N SER A 19 7.67 -3.93 -28.61
CA SER A 19 6.67 -4.11 -27.58
C SER A 19 7.36 -4.30 -26.24
N ILE A 20 7.04 -3.45 -25.27
CA ILE A 20 7.56 -3.58 -23.90
C ILE A 20 6.99 -4.88 -23.32
N PRO A 21 7.83 -5.89 -23.00
CA PRO A 21 7.32 -7.12 -22.41
C PRO A 21 6.61 -6.82 -21.08
N THR A 22 5.35 -7.19 -20.99
CA THR A 22 4.64 -7.20 -19.71
C THR A 22 5.13 -8.42 -18.92
N SER A 23 6.05 -8.20 -17.98
CA SER A 23 6.43 -9.25 -17.05
C SER A 23 5.22 -9.61 -16.19
N ARG A 24 4.82 -10.89 -16.13
CA ARG A 24 3.88 -11.38 -15.12
C ARG A 24 4.45 -11.03 -13.75
N ASN A 25 3.74 -10.22 -12.99
CA ASN A 25 4.14 -9.89 -11.64
C ASN A 25 4.29 -11.17 -10.82
N ILE A 26 5.52 -11.46 -10.37
CA ILE A 26 5.79 -12.53 -9.42
C ILE A 26 4.94 -12.29 -8.18
N LYS A 27 4.35 -13.35 -7.63
CA LYS A 27 3.52 -13.33 -6.41
C LYS A 27 4.12 -12.44 -5.33
N LYS A 28 3.54 -11.25 -5.13
CA LYS A 28 4.04 -10.23 -4.18
C LYS A 28 3.16 -10.10 -2.94
N ALA A 29 2.21 -11.01 -2.74
CA ALA A 29 1.33 -11.00 -1.58
C ALA A 29 1.81 -11.98 -0.50
N LEU A 30 1.60 -11.58 0.75
CA LEU A 30 1.70 -12.46 1.92
C LEU A 30 0.37 -13.17 2.14
N THR A 31 0.42 -14.37 2.73
CA THR A 31 -0.79 -15.06 3.20
C THR A 31 -1.26 -14.46 4.52
N VAL A 32 -2.48 -14.79 4.94
CA VAL A 32 -3.03 -14.33 6.23
C VAL A 32 -2.17 -14.84 7.39
N GLU A 33 -1.68 -16.08 7.31
CA GLU A 33 -0.81 -16.70 8.31
C GLU A 33 0.55 -15.99 8.39
N GLU A 34 1.14 -15.64 7.25
CA GLU A 34 2.40 -14.86 7.20
C GLU A 34 2.21 -13.47 7.82
N ILE A 35 1.07 -12.81 7.53
CA ILE A 35 0.74 -11.51 8.12
C ILE A 35 0.53 -11.64 9.63
N ALA A 36 -0.17 -12.68 10.09
CA ALA A 36 -0.35 -12.95 11.52
C ALA A 36 0.99 -13.18 12.24
N ARG A 37 1.95 -13.86 11.59
CA ARG A 37 3.31 -14.04 12.15
C ARG A 37 4.05 -12.72 12.25
N ILE A 38 3.92 -11.82 11.26
CA ILE A 38 4.48 -10.48 11.31
C ILE A 38 3.81 -9.65 12.43
N TYR A 39 2.50 -9.72 12.55
CA TYR A 39 1.75 -9.02 13.60
C TYR A 39 2.23 -9.43 15.00
N ASN A 40 2.39 -10.72 15.24
CA ASN A 40 2.83 -11.30 16.51
C ASN A 40 4.34 -11.20 16.75
N TYR A 41 5.13 -10.70 15.79
CA TYR A 41 6.57 -10.55 15.97
C TYR A 41 6.87 -9.51 17.07
N VAL A 42 7.62 -9.91 18.08
CA VAL A 42 8.03 -9.05 19.20
C VAL A 42 9.38 -8.41 18.85
N ALA A 43 9.37 -7.11 18.74
CA ALA A 43 10.59 -6.30 18.58
C ALA A 43 10.92 -5.60 19.90
N GLU A 44 12.17 -5.20 20.05
CA GLU A 44 12.60 -4.37 21.19
C GLU A 44 11.72 -3.11 21.31
N PRO A 45 11.30 -2.73 22.50
CA PRO A 45 10.48 -1.52 22.73
C PRO A 45 11.11 -0.28 22.12
N ASN A 46 10.30 0.54 21.45
CA ASN A 46 10.71 1.80 20.82
C ASN A 46 11.85 1.69 19.79
N SER A 47 12.16 0.47 19.33
CA SER A 47 13.19 0.26 18.32
C SER A 47 12.72 0.67 16.92
N THR A 48 13.67 1.03 16.05
CA THR A 48 13.39 1.30 14.63
C THR A 48 12.80 0.07 13.93
N LYS A 49 13.19 -1.15 14.35
CA LYS A 49 12.63 -2.40 13.84
C LYS A 49 11.15 -2.53 14.22
N GLY A 50 10.79 -2.24 15.46
CA GLY A 50 9.40 -2.23 15.92
C GLY A 50 8.55 -1.18 15.21
N MET A 51 9.09 0.03 15.05
CA MET A 51 8.45 1.10 14.29
C MET A 51 8.20 0.68 12.83
N ALA A 52 9.17 0.09 12.17
CA ALA A 52 9.05 -0.35 10.78
C ALA A 52 7.98 -1.44 10.62
N LYS A 53 7.90 -2.41 11.57
CA LYS A 53 6.84 -3.41 11.63
C LYS A 53 5.46 -2.75 11.77
N ASP A 54 5.31 -1.89 12.76
CA ASP A 54 4.04 -1.25 13.07
C ASP A 54 3.58 -0.36 11.89
N TYR A 55 4.49 0.37 11.25
CA TYR A 55 4.17 1.16 10.06
C TYR A 55 3.78 0.29 8.86
N TRP A 56 4.47 -0.82 8.62
CA TRP A 56 4.08 -1.75 7.57
C TRP A 56 2.68 -2.32 7.81
N LEU A 57 2.36 -2.69 9.05
CA LEU A 57 1.02 -3.16 9.44
C LEU A 57 -0.03 -2.06 9.27
N PHE A 58 0.29 -0.81 9.64
CA PHE A 58 -0.58 0.32 9.39
C PHE A 58 -0.89 0.50 7.90
N LEU A 59 0.14 0.45 7.05
CA LEU A 59 -0.06 0.53 5.60
C LEU A 59 -0.98 -0.58 5.09
N TYR A 60 -0.80 -1.81 5.58
CA TYR A 60 -1.63 -2.95 5.24
C TYR A 60 -3.09 -2.77 5.69
N LEU A 61 -3.31 -2.43 6.95
CA LEU A 61 -4.64 -2.26 7.56
C LEU A 61 -5.37 -1.02 7.02
N CYS A 62 -4.64 -0.02 6.54
CA CYS A 62 -5.19 1.17 5.92
C CYS A 62 -5.24 1.05 4.39
N ASN A 63 -5.91 0.00 3.89
CA ASN A 63 -6.21 -0.22 2.47
C ASN A 63 -4.95 -0.26 1.58
N GLY A 64 -3.85 -0.80 2.08
CA GLY A 64 -2.60 -0.83 1.34
C GLY A 64 -2.07 0.58 1.00
N MET A 65 -2.13 1.49 1.95
CA MET A 65 -1.69 2.89 1.82
C MET A 65 -0.23 2.99 1.39
N ASN A 66 0.11 4.01 0.59
CA ASN A 66 1.51 4.29 0.27
C ASN A 66 2.19 5.11 1.36
N VAL A 67 3.51 4.94 1.53
CA VAL A 67 4.29 5.69 2.55
C VAL A 67 4.18 7.20 2.39
N LYS A 68 4.07 7.71 1.15
CA LYS A 68 3.85 9.13 0.92
C LYS A 68 2.51 9.59 1.52
N ASP A 69 1.43 8.85 1.25
CA ASP A 69 0.11 9.19 1.79
C ASP A 69 0.09 9.08 3.31
N PHE A 70 0.73 8.05 3.87
CA PHE A 70 0.95 7.88 5.31
C PHE A 70 1.63 9.09 5.96
N CYS A 71 2.73 9.59 5.38
CA CYS A 71 3.43 10.77 5.91
C CYS A 71 2.58 12.04 5.85
N LEU A 72 1.66 12.13 4.91
CA LEU A 72 0.78 13.29 4.71
C LEU A 72 -0.47 13.29 5.59
N LEU A 73 -0.71 12.22 6.36
CA LEU A 73 -1.89 12.12 7.21
C LEU A 73 -1.89 13.19 8.30
N LYS A 74 -3.04 13.85 8.44
CA LYS A 74 -3.31 14.89 9.43
C LYS A 74 -4.48 14.49 10.32
N TRP A 75 -4.59 15.09 11.47
CA TRP A 75 -5.70 14.85 12.38
C TRP A 75 -7.06 15.21 11.79
N GLU A 76 -7.13 16.16 10.85
CA GLU A 76 -8.35 16.47 10.10
C GLU A 76 -8.83 15.35 9.17
N ASN A 77 -7.95 14.37 8.86
CA ASN A 77 -8.32 13.21 8.04
C ASN A 77 -9.11 12.17 8.83
N ILE A 78 -9.11 12.25 10.18
CA ILE A 78 -9.83 11.33 11.04
C ILE A 78 -11.17 11.95 11.43
N ASP A 79 -12.23 11.22 11.17
CA ASP A 79 -13.60 11.53 11.55
C ASP A 79 -14.19 10.28 12.22
N GLU A 80 -14.39 10.37 13.55
CA GLU A 80 -14.76 9.24 14.41
C GLU A 80 -13.82 8.03 14.23
N GLN A 81 -14.29 6.97 13.60
CA GLN A 81 -13.54 5.74 13.32
C GLN A 81 -13.14 5.61 11.84
N MET A 82 -13.31 6.67 11.07
CA MET A 82 -12.98 6.68 9.65
C MET A 82 -11.78 7.59 9.37
N LEU A 83 -10.83 7.07 8.59
CA LEU A 83 -9.73 7.86 8.04
C LEU A 83 -10.02 8.14 6.57
N ASN A 84 -10.14 9.43 6.24
CA ASN A 84 -10.48 9.90 4.91
C ASN A 84 -9.32 10.73 4.33
N TYR A 85 -8.78 10.31 3.19
CA TYR A 85 -7.67 11.04 2.56
C TYR A 85 -7.74 11.00 1.04
N ASN A 86 -7.10 11.97 0.40
CA ASN A 86 -6.91 12.00 -1.04
C ASN A 86 -5.53 11.44 -1.40
N ARG A 87 -5.49 10.55 -2.39
CA ARG A 87 -4.24 9.94 -2.82
C ARG A 87 -3.32 10.95 -3.50
N ALA A 88 -2.15 11.21 -2.93
CA ALA A 88 -1.21 12.22 -3.41
C ALA A 88 -0.74 12.01 -4.86
N LYS A 89 -0.73 10.76 -5.35
CA LYS A 89 -0.34 10.44 -6.74
C LYS A 89 -1.36 10.95 -7.75
N THR A 90 -2.65 10.91 -7.43
CA THR A 90 -3.75 11.24 -8.36
C THR A 90 -4.33 12.63 -8.15
N GLN A 91 -4.06 13.25 -7.02
CA GLN A 91 -4.59 14.57 -6.66
C GLN A 91 -4.19 15.69 -7.64
N ARG A 92 -3.00 15.59 -8.26
CA ARG A 92 -2.51 16.60 -9.23
C ARG A 92 -3.09 16.42 -10.64
N SER A 93 -3.60 15.24 -10.98
CA SER A 93 -4.02 14.89 -12.34
C SER A 93 -5.53 14.87 -12.56
N LYS A 94 -6.33 14.90 -11.48
CA LYS A 94 -7.79 14.83 -11.55
C LYS A 94 -8.42 15.88 -10.65
N LYS A 95 -9.27 16.76 -11.24
CA LYS A 95 -10.09 17.73 -10.48
C LYS A 95 -11.03 17.06 -9.47
N ASP A 96 -11.48 15.83 -9.77
CA ASP A 96 -12.38 15.02 -8.93
C ASP A 96 -11.65 13.77 -8.42
N SER A 97 -10.63 13.93 -7.56
CA SER A 97 -10.00 12.78 -6.90
C SER A 97 -10.95 12.24 -5.83
N LYS A 98 -11.46 11.01 -6.02
CA LYS A 98 -12.31 10.32 -5.06
C LYS A 98 -11.53 10.13 -3.75
N LYS A 99 -12.12 10.55 -2.62
CA LYS A 99 -11.54 10.28 -1.29
C LYS A 99 -11.47 8.78 -1.04
N ILE A 100 -10.38 8.33 -0.46
CA ILE A 100 -10.25 6.96 0.06
C ILE A 100 -10.71 6.99 1.51
N SER A 101 -11.64 6.13 1.85
CA SER A 101 -12.16 5.94 3.20
C SER A 101 -11.66 4.62 3.78
N VAL A 102 -11.10 4.68 4.98
CA VAL A 102 -10.55 3.54 5.72
C VAL A 102 -11.24 3.45 7.07
N ALA A 103 -11.80 2.31 7.40
CA ALA A 103 -12.30 2.02 8.75
C ALA A 103 -11.10 1.75 9.67
N LEU A 104 -10.86 2.64 10.62
CA LEU A 104 -9.79 2.47 11.61
C LEU A 104 -10.18 1.37 12.62
N LYS A 105 -9.32 0.36 12.70
CA LYS A 105 -9.44 -0.75 13.64
C LYS A 105 -8.67 -0.44 14.93
N PRO A 106 -8.94 -1.15 16.04
CA PRO A 106 -8.19 -0.98 17.28
C PRO A 106 -6.67 -1.01 17.09
N GLU A 107 -6.18 -1.93 16.26
CA GLU A 107 -4.76 -2.11 15.97
C GLU A 107 -4.15 -0.88 15.28
N THR A 108 -4.92 -0.20 14.41
CA THR A 108 -4.46 1.05 13.79
C THR A 108 -4.40 2.20 14.77
N TRP A 109 -5.34 2.25 15.71
CA TRP A 109 -5.32 3.23 16.80
C TRP A 109 -4.15 3.02 17.75
N ASP A 110 -3.79 1.78 18.05
CA ASP A 110 -2.63 1.48 18.91
C ASP A 110 -1.33 1.94 18.23
N ILE A 111 -1.20 1.80 16.92
CA ILE A 111 -0.06 2.32 16.17
C ILE A 111 -0.04 3.85 16.19
N ILE A 112 -1.19 4.50 16.00
CA ILE A 112 -1.30 5.97 16.08
C ILE A 112 -0.91 6.46 17.48
N LYS A 113 -1.42 5.84 18.54
CA LYS A 113 -1.09 6.19 19.93
C LYS A 113 0.41 6.03 20.23
N LYS A 114 1.01 4.97 19.70
CA LYS A 114 2.42 4.64 19.97
C LYS A 114 3.41 5.52 19.21
N TRP A 115 3.12 5.87 17.96
CA TRP A 115 4.06 6.52 17.06
C TRP A 115 3.61 7.89 16.56
N GLY A 116 2.36 8.24 16.80
CA GLY A 116 1.79 9.53 16.40
C GLY A 116 2.13 10.64 17.38
N GLN A 117 1.92 11.87 16.94
CA GLN A 117 2.02 13.06 17.75
C GLN A 117 0.60 13.49 18.17
N PRO A 118 0.23 13.45 19.45
CA PRO A 118 -1.04 13.96 19.90
C PRO A 118 -1.14 15.46 19.60
N SER A 119 -2.25 15.90 19.01
CA SER A 119 -2.48 17.31 18.71
C SER A 119 -3.96 17.62 18.71
N LEU A 120 -4.30 18.81 19.25
CA LEU A 120 -5.63 19.41 19.13
C LEU A 120 -5.80 20.20 17.82
N ILE A 121 -4.69 20.41 17.10
CA ILE A 121 -4.68 21.15 15.84
C ILE A 121 -5.03 20.17 14.71
N LYS A 122 -6.17 20.35 14.09
CA LYS A 122 -6.64 19.47 13.01
C LYS A 122 -5.69 19.39 11.80
N ASP A 123 -5.00 20.49 11.46
CA ASP A 123 -4.01 20.58 10.37
C ASP A 123 -2.62 20.03 10.76
N ALA A 124 -2.43 19.49 11.96
CA ALA A 124 -1.17 18.87 12.37
C ALA A 124 -1.05 17.45 11.79
N TYR A 125 0.17 17.08 11.37
CA TYR A 125 0.48 15.71 10.93
C TYR A 125 0.32 14.70 12.09
N ILE A 126 -0.24 13.53 11.78
CA ILE A 126 -0.40 12.44 12.76
C ILE A 126 0.98 11.88 13.14
N PHE A 127 1.84 11.62 12.16
CA PHE A 127 3.15 11.03 12.37
C PHE A 127 4.28 12.07 12.22
N PRO A 128 5.37 11.99 13.03
CA PRO A 128 6.40 13.02 13.14
C PRO A 128 7.43 13.01 11.99
N HIS A 129 6.99 12.81 10.77
CA HIS A 129 7.90 12.71 9.62
C HIS A 129 7.97 14.00 8.80
N LEU A 130 6.85 14.70 8.69
CA LEU A 130 6.77 15.96 7.95
C LEU A 130 6.48 17.12 8.90
N GLN A 131 6.90 18.31 8.49
CA GLN A 131 6.65 19.56 9.20
C GLN A 131 6.07 20.58 8.22
N LYS A 132 5.20 21.47 8.74
CA LYS A 132 4.65 22.57 7.93
C LYS A 132 5.77 23.48 7.43
N GLY A 133 5.72 23.81 6.14
CA GLY A 133 6.74 24.65 5.51
C GLY A 133 7.95 23.91 4.94
N MET A 134 7.99 22.57 5.00
CA MET A 134 9.01 21.81 4.27
C MET A 134 8.90 22.03 2.76
N THR A 135 10.04 22.08 2.07
CA THR A 135 10.06 22.09 0.59
C THR A 135 9.64 20.72 0.06
N ALA A 136 9.07 20.69 -1.16
CA ALA A 136 8.67 19.46 -1.81
C ALA A 136 9.81 18.43 -1.96
N GLU A 137 11.06 18.91 -2.11
CA GLU A 137 12.26 18.08 -2.17
C GLU A 137 12.55 17.41 -0.83
N LYS A 138 12.49 18.18 0.27
CA LYS A 138 12.67 17.66 1.63
C LYS A 138 11.59 16.65 1.98
N GLU A 139 10.32 16.95 1.69
CA GLU A 139 9.23 16.00 1.87
C GLU A 139 9.50 14.69 1.10
N ARG A 140 9.91 14.81 -0.18
CA ARG A 140 10.24 13.66 -1.02
C ARG A 140 11.39 12.84 -0.42
N ALA A 141 12.46 13.48 0.00
CA ALA A 141 13.58 12.80 0.65
C ALA A 141 13.15 12.06 1.91
N THR A 142 12.29 12.68 2.73
CA THR A 142 11.77 12.11 3.98
C THR A 142 10.98 10.83 3.74
N TYR A 143 9.94 10.85 2.88
CA TYR A 143 9.17 9.62 2.68
C TYR A 143 9.92 8.55 1.88
N GLN A 144 10.89 8.91 1.05
CA GLN A 144 11.79 7.94 0.43
C GLN A 144 12.70 7.27 1.45
N GLN A 145 13.27 8.04 2.37
CA GLN A 145 14.10 7.51 3.46
C GLN A 145 13.29 6.60 4.39
N LEU A 146 12.09 7.02 4.77
CA LEU A 146 11.20 6.18 5.58
C LEU A 146 10.86 4.86 4.86
N THR A 147 10.60 4.90 3.56
CA THR A 147 10.37 3.70 2.75
C THR A 147 11.57 2.75 2.80
N LYS A 148 12.80 3.28 2.68
CA LYS A 148 14.04 2.48 2.78
C LYS A 148 14.17 1.84 4.16
N ILE A 149 13.89 2.59 5.23
CA ILE A 149 13.94 2.10 6.61
C ILE A 149 12.94 0.97 6.81
N ILE A 150 11.67 1.17 6.45
CA ILE A 150 10.64 0.14 6.57
C ILE A 150 11.06 -1.12 5.79
N ASN A 151 11.45 -0.98 4.53
CA ASN A 151 11.85 -2.11 3.70
C ASN A 151 13.05 -2.89 4.29
N LYS A 152 14.06 -2.17 4.81
CA LYS A 152 15.24 -2.77 5.45
C LYS A 152 14.85 -3.66 6.63
N TYR A 153 14.06 -3.13 7.55
CA TYR A 153 13.71 -3.87 8.76
C TYR A 153 12.65 -4.93 8.51
N MET A 154 11.71 -4.70 7.60
CA MET A 154 10.77 -5.74 7.17
C MET A 154 11.49 -6.95 6.56
N LYS A 155 12.54 -6.72 5.75
CA LYS A 155 13.38 -7.82 5.24
C LYS A 155 14.02 -8.63 6.38
N GLN A 156 14.51 -7.98 7.43
CA GLN A 156 15.08 -8.68 8.60
C GLN A 156 13.99 -9.49 9.31
N ILE A 157 12.85 -8.89 9.61
CA ILE A 157 11.73 -9.55 10.31
C ILE A 157 11.27 -10.80 9.56
N VAL A 158 11.03 -10.70 8.26
CA VAL A 158 10.56 -11.87 7.48
C VAL A 158 11.61 -12.95 7.37
N THR A 159 12.91 -12.59 7.35
CA THR A 159 14.00 -13.55 7.39
C THR A 159 14.03 -14.29 8.75
N GLU A 160 13.92 -13.55 9.86
CA GLU A 160 13.87 -14.13 11.23
C GLU A 160 12.64 -15.03 11.41
N LEU A 161 11.53 -14.68 10.76
CA LEU A 161 10.32 -15.48 10.74
C LEU A 161 10.38 -16.67 9.75
N GLY A 162 11.43 -16.83 8.96
CA GLY A 162 11.53 -17.87 7.94
C GLY A 162 10.51 -17.69 6.79
N ILE A 163 10.07 -16.46 6.52
CA ILE A 163 9.20 -16.14 5.39
C ILE A 163 10.07 -15.85 4.17
N ASN A 164 10.05 -16.74 3.18
CA ASN A 164 10.86 -16.62 1.97
C ASN A 164 10.22 -15.68 0.94
N LYS A 165 10.04 -14.41 1.34
CA LYS A 165 9.51 -13.34 0.47
C LYS A 165 10.24 -12.04 0.74
N ASN A 166 10.64 -11.31 -0.31
CA ASN A 166 11.28 -9.99 -0.18
C ASN A 166 10.21 -8.92 0.13
N THR A 167 9.76 -8.90 1.38
CA THR A 167 8.66 -8.05 1.84
C THR A 167 9.06 -6.58 1.88
N THR A 168 8.35 -5.75 1.12
CA THR A 168 8.51 -4.31 1.06
C THR A 168 7.20 -3.62 1.43
N THR A 169 7.20 -2.29 1.52
CA THR A 169 5.96 -1.50 1.71
C THR A 169 4.94 -1.75 0.60
N TYR A 170 5.39 -2.13 -0.60
CA TYR A 170 4.51 -2.48 -1.71
C TYR A 170 3.80 -3.83 -1.50
N PHE A 171 4.42 -4.76 -0.76
CA PHE A 171 3.77 -6.01 -0.33
C PHE A 171 2.56 -5.77 0.57
N ALA A 172 2.57 -4.72 1.40
CA ALA A 172 1.40 -4.37 2.21
C ALA A 172 0.17 -4.16 1.32
N ARG A 173 0.34 -3.41 0.22
CA ARG A 173 -0.74 -3.13 -0.73
C ARG A 173 -1.17 -4.36 -1.52
N HIS A 174 -0.23 -5.16 -2.01
CA HIS A 174 -0.56 -6.41 -2.71
C HIS A 174 -1.24 -7.41 -1.80
N SER A 175 -0.76 -7.55 -0.55
CA SER A 175 -1.36 -8.45 0.43
C SER A 175 -2.78 -8.03 0.79
N PHE A 176 -3.03 -6.73 1.00
CA PHE A 176 -4.37 -6.21 1.23
C PHE A 176 -5.33 -6.60 0.09
N ALA A 177 -4.95 -6.30 -1.15
CA ALA A 177 -5.78 -6.59 -2.31
C ALA A 177 -6.04 -8.09 -2.48
N THR A 178 -4.99 -8.92 -2.32
CA THR A 178 -5.07 -10.37 -2.49
C THR A 178 -5.90 -11.03 -1.37
N VAL A 179 -5.71 -10.60 -0.12
CA VAL A 179 -6.50 -11.11 1.01
C VAL A 179 -7.99 -10.80 0.82
N LEU A 180 -8.33 -9.57 0.42
CA LEU A 180 -9.74 -9.22 0.13
C LEU A 180 -10.32 -10.03 -1.02
N LYS A 181 -9.57 -10.22 -2.11
CA LYS A 181 -10.01 -11.07 -3.23
C LYS A 181 -10.31 -12.49 -2.75
N ARG A 182 -9.40 -13.08 -1.97
CA ARG A 182 -9.55 -14.44 -1.44
C ARG A 182 -10.69 -14.57 -0.42
N SER A 183 -11.07 -13.48 0.25
CA SER A 183 -12.25 -13.43 1.11
C SER A 183 -13.57 -13.23 0.35
N GLY A 184 -13.54 -13.20 -0.99
CA GLY A 184 -14.73 -13.05 -1.82
C GLY A 184 -15.17 -11.61 -2.07
N ALA A 185 -14.37 -10.60 -1.71
CA ALA A 185 -14.69 -9.20 -1.99
C ALA A 185 -14.73 -8.95 -3.51
N LYS A 186 -15.74 -8.19 -3.95
CA LYS A 186 -15.88 -7.80 -5.37
C LYS A 186 -14.71 -6.91 -5.79
N ILE A 187 -14.24 -7.08 -7.02
CA ILE A 187 -13.08 -6.37 -7.55
C ILE A 187 -13.29 -4.85 -7.59
N GLU A 188 -14.52 -4.41 -7.83
CA GLU A 188 -14.89 -2.98 -7.82
C GLU A 188 -14.68 -2.39 -6.43
N MET A 189 -15.07 -3.12 -5.37
CA MET A 189 -14.83 -2.72 -3.98
C MET A 189 -13.34 -2.63 -3.68
N ILE A 190 -12.56 -3.64 -4.09
CA ILE A 190 -11.10 -3.62 -3.92
C ILE A 190 -10.48 -2.43 -4.65
N SER A 191 -10.94 -2.14 -5.88
CA SER A 191 -10.50 -1.01 -6.68
C SER A 191 -10.78 0.33 -5.98
N GLU A 192 -11.97 0.48 -5.43
CA GLU A 192 -12.36 1.68 -4.67
C GLU A 192 -11.50 1.86 -3.41
N LEU A 193 -11.35 0.81 -2.60
CA LEU A 193 -10.54 0.83 -1.38
C LEU A 193 -9.06 1.15 -1.66
N LEU A 194 -8.52 0.69 -2.78
CA LEU A 194 -7.17 1.01 -3.23
C LEU A 194 -7.05 2.41 -3.86
N GLY A 195 -8.16 3.07 -4.15
CA GLY A 195 -8.19 4.35 -4.86
C GLY A 195 -7.63 4.24 -6.27
N HIS A 196 -7.95 3.15 -6.99
CA HIS A 196 -7.59 3.00 -8.40
C HIS A 196 -8.57 3.75 -9.31
N SER A 197 -8.09 4.15 -10.48
CA SER A 197 -8.92 4.87 -11.46
C SER A 197 -9.77 3.96 -12.34
N SER A 198 -9.43 2.67 -12.42
CA SER A 198 -10.16 1.64 -13.13
C SER A 198 -9.96 0.28 -12.46
N VAL A 199 -10.86 -0.65 -12.75
CA VAL A 199 -10.79 -2.04 -12.28
C VAL A 199 -9.59 -2.76 -12.90
N ASP A 200 -9.25 -2.50 -14.17
CA ASP A 200 -8.11 -3.10 -14.88
C ASP A 200 -6.78 -2.92 -14.12
N VAL A 201 -6.59 -1.72 -13.51
CA VAL A 201 -5.42 -1.48 -12.65
C VAL A 201 -5.43 -2.42 -11.46
N THR A 202 -6.59 -2.72 -10.90
CA THR A 202 -6.73 -3.64 -9.77
C THR A 202 -6.46 -5.07 -10.18
N GLU A 203 -6.94 -5.51 -11.33
CA GLU A 203 -6.68 -6.86 -11.86
C GLU A 203 -5.19 -7.16 -12.01
N SER A 204 -4.41 -6.16 -12.43
CA SER A 204 -2.95 -6.31 -12.54
C SER A 204 -2.24 -6.53 -11.18
N TYR A 205 -2.89 -6.20 -10.08
CA TYR A 205 -2.39 -6.39 -8.70
C TYR A 205 -2.78 -7.73 -8.10
N LEU A 206 -3.83 -8.35 -8.63
CA LEU A 206 -4.41 -9.55 -8.03
C LEU A 206 -3.68 -10.80 -8.51
N ASP A 207 -3.26 -11.62 -7.56
CA ASP A 207 -2.77 -12.96 -7.83
C ASP A 207 -3.91 -13.88 -8.30
N SER A 208 -3.56 -14.96 -9.01
CA SER A 208 -4.50 -16.06 -9.28
C SER A 208 -4.97 -16.69 -7.96
N PHE A 209 -6.14 -17.31 -7.98
CA PHE A 209 -6.63 -18.08 -6.84
C PHE A 209 -5.68 -19.24 -6.52
N GLU A 210 -5.59 -19.60 -5.25
CA GLU A 210 -4.86 -20.79 -4.81
C GLU A 210 -5.62 -22.06 -5.20
N LYS A 211 -4.89 -23.16 -5.34
CA LYS A 211 -5.48 -24.45 -5.78
C LYS A 211 -6.61 -24.90 -4.87
N GLU A 212 -6.42 -24.74 -3.56
CA GLU A 212 -7.40 -25.09 -2.54
C GLU A 212 -8.70 -24.28 -2.67
N GLN A 213 -8.58 -22.99 -3.02
CA GLN A 213 -9.75 -22.14 -3.22
C GLN A 213 -10.47 -22.51 -4.53
N ILE A 214 -9.72 -22.77 -5.60
CA ILE A 214 -10.31 -23.25 -6.87
C ILE A 214 -11.06 -24.55 -6.62
N GLN A 215 -10.48 -25.49 -5.89
CA GLN A 215 -11.09 -26.77 -5.56
C GLN A 215 -12.37 -26.58 -4.77
N LYS A 216 -12.34 -25.79 -3.68
CA LYS A 216 -13.53 -25.49 -2.86
C LYS A 216 -14.69 -24.87 -3.68
N GLU A 217 -14.38 -23.92 -4.56
CA GLU A 217 -15.39 -23.26 -5.40
C GLU A 217 -15.93 -24.19 -6.50
N THR A 218 -15.15 -25.20 -6.90
CA THR A 218 -15.56 -26.18 -7.92
C THR A 218 -16.25 -27.42 -7.33
N ASP A 219 -16.12 -27.66 -6.01
CA ASP A 219 -16.80 -28.79 -5.33
C ASP A 219 -18.34 -28.71 -5.44
N VAL A 220 -18.87 -27.51 -5.69
CA VAL A 220 -20.32 -27.31 -5.93
C VAL A 220 -20.78 -27.92 -7.26
N LEU A 221 -19.88 -28.28 -8.16
CA LEU A 221 -20.19 -28.85 -9.48
C LEU A 221 -20.36 -30.38 -9.46
N THR A 222 -20.04 -31.02 -8.35
CA THR A 222 -20.15 -32.49 -8.12
C THR A 222 -21.14 -32.77 -7.03
#